data_7aa5f3c5b20dc97c1a9e3b97b9917963
#
_entry.id   7aa5f3c5b20dc97c1a9e3b97b9917963
#
_cell.length_a   1.000
_cell.length_b   1.000
_cell.length_c   1.000
_cell.angle_alpha   90.00
_cell.angle_beta   90.00
_cell.angle_gamma   90.00
#
_symmetry.space_group_name_H-M   'P 1'
#
loop_
_entity.id
_entity.type
_entity.pdbx_description
1 polymer ?
#
loop_
_entity_poly.entity_id
_entity_poly.type
_entity_poly.pdbx_seq_one_letter_code
_entity_poly.pdbx_strand_id
1 'polypeptide(L)'
;MLEYKTNPGASPESIAALRRSVGWGGMEAELRNPALRDYLQIACYDGDELVGFLDVVSNGVTDAYIQDVMVRPDYQGKGIGTELMNRAINRLKADHIYMVSVIYGEEGLRPFYEKSGFYTMLCGQMETRPEC
;
A
#
# COMPACT_ATOMS: atom_id res chain seq x y z
N MET A 1 -6.21 16.30 -12.48
CA MET A 1 -5.69 15.19 -13.30
C MET A 1 -4.89 14.26 -12.42
N LEU A 2 -5.16 12.98 -12.51
CA LEU A 2 -4.46 11.97 -11.70
C LEU A 2 -3.11 11.63 -12.31
N GLU A 3 -2.11 11.55 -11.44
CA GLU A 3 -0.75 11.18 -11.85
C GLU A 3 -0.22 10.09 -10.92
N TYR A 4 0.33 9.03 -11.49
CA TYR A 4 0.90 7.93 -10.72
C TYR A 4 2.43 8.04 -10.71
N LYS A 5 3.01 7.88 -9.53
CA LYS A 5 4.46 7.99 -9.35
C LYS A 5 5.00 6.77 -8.61
N THR A 6 6.16 6.32 -9.05
CA THR A 6 6.87 5.21 -8.42
C THR A 6 7.99 5.81 -7.56
N ASN A 7 8.04 5.41 -6.29
CA ASN A 7 9.03 5.86 -5.32
C ASN A 7 9.15 7.39 -5.25
N PRO A 8 8.02 8.10 -5.07
CA PRO A 8 8.06 9.56 -5.10
C PRO A 8 8.70 10.19 -3.86
N GLY A 9 8.91 9.41 -2.78
CA GLY A 9 9.32 9.96 -1.50
C GLY A 9 8.20 10.78 -0.88
N ALA A 10 6.99 10.21 -0.85
CA ALA A 10 5.83 10.91 -0.29
C ALA A 10 6.11 11.33 1.16
N SER A 11 5.69 12.54 1.52
CA SER A 11 5.98 13.07 2.86
C SER A 11 5.25 12.30 3.94
N PRO A 12 5.85 12.14 5.13
CA PRO A 12 5.15 11.51 6.26
C PRO A 12 3.81 12.17 6.55
N GLU A 13 3.71 13.48 6.42
CA GLU A 13 2.47 14.23 6.65
C GLU A 13 1.38 13.85 5.66
N SER A 14 1.72 13.71 4.38
CA SER A 14 0.72 13.35 3.36
C SER A 14 0.26 11.91 3.51
N ILE A 15 1.17 11.00 3.83
CA ILE A 15 0.81 9.60 4.07
C ILE A 15 -0.07 9.50 5.32
N ALA A 16 0.30 10.19 6.40
CA ALA A 16 -0.49 10.20 7.64
C ALA A 16 -1.91 10.75 7.42
N ALA A 17 -2.04 11.82 6.62
CA ALA A 17 -3.34 12.38 6.30
C ALA A 17 -4.20 11.38 5.51
N LEU A 18 -3.60 10.68 4.56
CA LEU A 18 -4.31 9.67 3.79
C LEU A 18 -4.74 8.51 4.69
N ARG A 19 -3.86 8.05 5.59
CA ARG A 19 -4.21 7.01 6.57
C ARG A 19 -5.43 7.40 7.39
N ARG A 20 -5.45 8.62 7.90
CA ARG A 20 -6.59 9.11 8.70
C ARG A 20 -7.88 9.17 7.88
N SER A 21 -7.77 9.50 6.60
CA SER A 21 -8.95 9.60 5.73
C SER A 21 -9.66 8.25 5.55
N VAL A 22 -8.95 7.15 5.73
CA VAL A 22 -9.52 5.79 5.65
C VAL A 22 -9.76 5.18 7.04
N GLY A 23 -9.63 5.98 8.10
CA GLY A 23 -9.96 5.55 9.47
C GLY A 23 -8.81 4.93 10.24
N TRP A 24 -7.58 5.06 9.76
CA TRP A 24 -6.40 4.50 10.42
C TRP A 24 -5.67 5.60 11.21
N GLY A 25 -4.80 5.19 12.14
CA GLY A 25 -3.91 6.12 12.83
C GLY A 25 -2.86 6.69 11.86
N GLY A 26 -2.42 7.93 12.11
CA GLY A 26 -1.52 8.61 11.19
C GLY A 26 -0.10 8.05 11.17
N MET A 27 0.43 7.66 12.34
CA MET A 27 1.76 7.07 12.50
C MET A 27 2.89 7.97 12.00
N GLU A 28 2.78 9.28 12.26
CA GLU A 28 3.79 10.24 11.80
C GLU A 28 5.19 9.95 12.34
N ALA A 29 5.28 9.56 13.62
CA ALA A 29 6.58 9.28 14.22
C ALA A 29 7.27 8.11 13.53
N GLU A 30 6.51 7.05 13.27
CA GLU A 30 7.02 5.87 12.57
C GLU A 30 7.41 6.21 11.14
N LEU A 31 6.58 6.99 10.44
CA LEU A 31 6.84 7.40 9.07
C LEU A 31 8.10 8.27 8.94
N ARG A 32 8.45 9.02 10.01
CA ARG A 32 9.66 9.85 10.03
C ARG A 32 10.90 9.11 10.47
N ASN A 33 10.75 7.89 10.98
CA ASN A 33 11.89 7.12 11.47
C ASN A 33 12.82 6.78 10.30
N PRO A 34 14.09 7.18 10.35
CA PRO A 34 15.01 6.91 9.24
C PRO A 34 15.30 5.43 9.01
N ALA A 35 14.93 4.56 9.96
CA ALA A 35 15.06 3.12 9.78
C ALA A 35 13.93 2.53 8.93
N LEU A 36 12.84 3.29 8.72
CA LEU A 36 11.76 2.84 7.85
C LEU A 36 12.24 2.85 6.40
N ARG A 37 12.23 1.70 5.78
CA ARG A 37 12.67 1.52 4.40
C ARG A 37 11.59 0.79 3.64
N ASP A 38 11.01 1.45 2.66
CA ASP A 38 10.11 0.79 1.72
C ASP A 38 10.92 0.28 0.54
N TYR A 39 10.67 -0.96 0.16
CA TYR A 39 11.24 -1.50 -1.07
C TYR A 39 10.67 -0.77 -2.28
N LEU A 40 9.37 -0.41 -2.20
CA LEU A 40 8.64 0.20 -3.30
C LEU A 40 7.50 1.03 -2.73
N GLN A 41 7.29 2.20 -3.29
CA GLN A 41 6.07 3.01 -3.08
C GLN A 41 5.44 3.27 -4.43
N ILE A 42 4.12 3.12 -4.51
CA ILE A 42 3.33 3.58 -5.65
C ILE A 42 2.32 4.58 -5.11
N ALA A 43 2.26 5.74 -5.72
CA ALA A 43 1.41 6.82 -5.25
C ALA A 43 0.59 7.41 -6.41
N CYS A 44 -0.62 7.85 -6.08
CA CYS A 44 -1.48 8.59 -7.00
C CYS A 44 -1.69 9.97 -6.43
N TYR A 45 -1.42 10.98 -7.23
CA TYR A 45 -1.60 12.39 -6.88
C TYR A 45 -2.68 13.02 -7.76
N ASP A 46 -3.45 13.91 -7.17
CA ASP A 46 -4.29 14.84 -7.90
C ASP A 46 -3.71 16.23 -7.64
N GLY A 47 -2.97 16.77 -8.63
CA GLY A 47 -2.15 17.94 -8.40
C GLY A 47 -1.07 17.62 -7.35
N ASP A 48 -1.08 18.38 -6.24
CA ASP A 48 -0.13 18.17 -5.15
C ASP A 48 -0.68 17.27 -4.04
N GLU A 49 -1.92 16.79 -4.17
CA GLU A 49 -2.56 16.00 -3.13
C GLU A 49 -2.35 14.51 -3.34
N LEU A 50 -1.89 13.83 -2.31
CA LEU A 50 -1.78 12.37 -2.31
C LEU A 50 -3.17 11.78 -2.07
N VAL A 51 -3.70 11.09 -3.07
CA VAL A 51 -5.06 10.54 -3.00
C VAL A 51 -5.09 9.01 -3.02
N GLY A 52 -3.99 8.37 -3.38
CA GLY A 52 -3.84 6.92 -3.35
C GLY A 52 -2.41 6.52 -3.07
N PHE A 53 -2.22 5.38 -2.42
CA PHE A 53 -0.89 4.98 -1.98
C PHE A 53 -0.87 3.49 -1.67
N LEU A 54 0.27 2.87 -1.90
CA LEU A 54 0.65 1.60 -1.29
C LEU A 54 2.17 1.58 -1.12
N ASP A 55 2.63 0.75 -0.20
CA ASP A 55 4.04 0.49 -0.07
C ASP A 55 4.30 -1.01 0.01
N VAL A 56 5.54 -1.38 -0.20
CA VAL A 56 5.93 -2.79 -0.26
C VAL A 56 7.16 -2.99 0.62
N VAL A 57 7.07 -4.00 1.48
CA VAL A 57 8.18 -4.50 2.28
C VAL A 57 8.73 -5.74 1.58
N SER A 58 10.03 -5.79 1.36
CA SER A 58 10.64 -6.92 0.65
C SER A 58 12.13 -6.98 0.96
N ASN A 59 12.67 -8.20 0.90
CA ASN A 59 14.12 -8.39 0.90
C ASN A 59 14.74 -8.17 -0.50
N GLY A 60 13.89 -7.93 -1.51
CA GLY A 60 14.35 -7.71 -2.88
C GLY A 60 14.72 -8.96 -3.65
N VAL A 61 14.56 -10.14 -3.06
CA VAL A 61 15.01 -11.40 -3.65
C VAL A 61 13.90 -12.44 -3.72
N THR A 62 13.19 -12.68 -2.63
CA THR A 62 12.22 -13.78 -2.56
C THR A 62 10.79 -13.32 -2.37
N ASP A 63 10.51 -12.58 -1.31
CA ASP A 63 9.15 -12.31 -0.88
C ASP A 63 8.89 -10.82 -0.80
N ALA A 64 7.63 -10.43 -1.00
CA ALA A 64 7.18 -9.07 -0.84
C ALA A 64 5.84 -9.06 -0.12
N TYR A 65 5.64 -8.04 0.70
CA TYR A 65 4.38 -7.79 1.38
C TYR A 65 3.89 -6.40 0.96
N ILE A 66 2.77 -6.36 0.23
CA ILE A 66 2.11 -5.11 -0.13
C ILE A 66 1.26 -4.69 1.05
N GLN A 67 1.49 -3.47 1.55
CA GLN A 67 0.75 -2.97 2.70
C GLN A 67 0.24 -1.56 2.46
N ASP A 68 -0.67 -1.14 3.35
CA ASP A 68 -1.21 0.22 3.38
C ASP A 68 -1.80 0.65 2.03
N VAL A 69 -2.54 -0.25 1.39
CA VAL A 69 -3.27 0.10 0.16
C VAL A 69 -4.41 1.03 0.55
N MET A 70 -4.32 2.28 0.13
CA MET A 70 -5.27 3.33 0.53
C MET A 70 -5.71 4.15 -0.67
N VAL A 71 -6.99 4.48 -0.70
CA VAL A 71 -7.53 5.48 -1.65
C VAL A 71 -8.43 6.40 -0.84
N ARG A 72 -8.21 7.71 -0.95
CA ARG A 72 -9.03 8.69 -0.24
C ARG A 72 -10.50 8.46 -0.57
N PRO A 73 -11.42 8.50 0.41
CA PRO A 73 -12.81 8.09 0.19
C PRO A 73 -13.50 8.77 -0.98
N ASP A 74 -13.26 10.07 -1.19
CA ASP A 74 -13.87 10.80 -2.30
C ASP A 74 -13.25 10.48 -3.66
N TYR A 75 -12.21 9.67 -3.69
CA TYR A 75 -11.57 9.19 -4.93
C TYR A 75 -11.79 7.69 -5.17
N GLN A 76 -12.53 7.02 -4.29
CA GLN A 76 -12.81 5.59 -4.46
C GLN A 76 -13.81 5.37 -5.59
N GLY A 77 -13.79 4.16 -6.16
CA GLY A 77 -14.66 3.82 -7.27
C GLY A 77 -14.22 4.34 -8.63
N LYS A 78 -13.00 4.85 -8.74
CA LYS A 78 -12.45 5.41 -9.98
C LYS A 78 -11.31 4.59 -10.58
N GLY A 79 -11.05 3.40 -10.01
CA GLY A 79 -10.00 2.52 -10.50
C GLY A 79 -8.60 2.79 -9.99
N ILE A 80 -8.45 3.72 -9.03
CA ILE A 80 -7.13 4.07 -8.49
C ILE A 80 -6.49 2.87 -7.80
N GLY A 81 -7.24 2.18 -6.94
CA GLY A 81 -6.71 1.00 -6.23
C GLY A 81 -6.23 -0.07 -7.19
N THR A 82 -6.99 -0.32 -8.24
CA THR A 82 -6.61 -1.30 -9.27
C THR A 82 -5.33 -0.90 -9.98
N GLU A 83 -5.19 0.37 -10.33
CA GLU A 83 -3.99 0.87 -11.00
C GLU A 83 -2.76 0.79 -10.10
N LEU A 84 -2.92 1.14 -8.81
CA LEU A 84 -1.84 1.01 -7.82
C LEU A 84 -1.35 -0.43 -7.75
N MET A 85 -2.29 -1.38 -7.64
CA MET A 85 -1.96 -2.80 -7.55
C MET A 85 -1.29 -3.31 -8.81
N ASN A 86 -1.79 -2.93 -9.99
CA ASN A 86 -1.21 -3.36 -11.25
C ASN A 86 0.24 -2.88 -11.38
N ARG A 87 0.51 -1.64 -11.01
CA ARG A 87 1.87 -1.10 -11.07
C ARG A 87 2.81 -1.81 -10.10
N ALA A 88 2.35 -2.08 -8.89
CA ALA A 88 3.15 -2.79 -7.90
C ALA A 88 3.45 -4.22 -8.36
N ILE A 89 2.44 -4.94 -8.81
CA ILE A 89 2.60 -6.33 -9.25
C ILE A 89 3.53 -6.41 -10.47
N ASN A 90 3.38 -5.51 -11.43
CA ASN A 90 4.24 -5.49 -12.61
C ASN A 90 5.70 -5.23 -12.24
N ARG A 91 5.94 -4.31 -11.29
CA ARG A 91 7.29 -4.04 -10.81
C ARG A 91 7.88 -5.25 -10.09
N LEU A 92 7.09 -5.90 -9.25
CA LEU A 92 7.56 -7.08 -8.51
C LEU A 92 7.86 -8.25 -9.46
N LYS A 93 7.07 -8.41 -10.51
CA LYS A 93 7.37 -9.40 -11.56
C LYS A 93 8.68 -9.08 -12.28
N ALA A 94 8.90 -7.81 -12.61
CA ALA A 94 10.13 -7.37 -13.26
C ALA A 94 11.35 -7.60 -12.38
N ASP A 95 11.18 -7.47 -11.06
CA ASP A 95 12.25 -7.71 -10.09
C ASP A 95 12.41 -9.18 -9.73
N HIS A 96 11.66 -10.09 -10.35
CA HIS A 96 11.71 -11.53 -10.13
C HIS A 96 11.40 -11.95 -8.70
N ILE A 97 10.52 -11.22 -8.02
CA ILE A 97 10.06 -11.59 -6.68
C ILE A 97 9.20 -12.86 -6.80
N TYR A 98 9.49 -13.84 -5.95
CA TYR A 98 8.86 -15.16 -6.03
C TYR A 98 7.43 -15.16 -5.45
N MET A 99 7.24 -14.57 -4.27
CA MET A 99 5.96 -14.64 -3.57
C MET A 99 5.54 -13.26 -3.09
N VAL A 100 4.32 -12.87 -3.42
CA VAL A 100 3.76 -11.59 -3.03
C VAL A 100 2.53 -11.84 -2.16
N SER A 101 2.48 -11.19 -0.99
CA SER A 101 1.38 -11.33 -0.05
C SER A 101 0.71 -9.99 0.19
N VAL A 102 -0.58 -10.06 0.52
CA VAL A 102 -1.37 -8.92 0.96
C VAL A 102 -2.30 -9.42 2.07
N ILE A 103 -2.55 -8.57 3.06
CA ILE A 103 -3.45 -8.90 4.17
C ILE A 103 -4.62 -7.94 4.12
N TYR A 104 -5.82 -8.48 4.11
CA TYR A 104 -7.05 -7.68 4.15
C TYR A 104 -8.00 -8.26 5.21
N GLY A 105 -8.63 -7.36 5.96
CA GLY A 105 -9.39 -7.74 7.15
C GLY A 105 -10.89 -7.92 6.93
N GLU A 106 -11.38 -7.75 5.70
CA GLU A 106 -12.81 -7.80 5.42
C GLU A 106 -13.09 -8.67 4.20
N GLU A 107 -14.12 -9.51 4.30
CA GLU A 107 -14.54 -10.34 3.17
C GLU A 107 -14.90 -9.53 1.94
N GLY A 108 -15.43 -8.32 2.14
CA GLY A 108 -15.79 -7.45 1.02
C GLY A 108 -14.62 -7.04 0.13
N LEU A 109 -13.40 -7.14 0.63
CA LEU A 109 -12.20 -6.84 -0.13
C LEU A 109 -11.66 -8.03 -0.94
N ARG A 110 -12.16 -9.24 -0.65
CA ARG A 110 -11.69 -10.45 -1.34
C ARG A 110 -11.79 -10.34 -2.87
N PRO A 111 -12.93 -9.92 -3.45
CA PRO A 111 -13.01 -9.83 -4.91
C PRO A 111 -11.98 -8.88 -5.51
N PHE A 112 -11.67 -7.78 -4.83
CA PHE A 112 -10.68 -6.82 -5.29
C PHE A 112 -9.29 -7.47 -5.42
N TYR A 113 -8.88 -8.21 -4.39
CA TYR A 113 -7.56 -8.83 -4.40
C TYR A 113 -7.51 -10.08 -5.28
N GLU A 114 -8.57 -10.88 -5.30
CA GLU A 114 -8.63 -12.05 -6.19
C GLU A 114 -8.53 -11.65 -7.67
N LYS A 115 -9.12 -10.53 -8.02
CA LYS A 115 -9.07 -9.99 -9.39
C LYS A 115 -7.63 -9.68 -9.80
N SER A 116 -6.77 -9.33 -8.87
CA SER A 116 -5.36 -9.09 -9.14
C SER A 116 -4.52 -10.37 -9.18
N GLY A 117 -5.12 -11.52 -8.90
CA GLY A 117 -4.44 -12.81 -8.96
C GLY A 117 -4.09 -13.42 -7.60
N PHE A 118 -4.46 -12.79 -6.51
CA PHE A 118 -4.22 -13.34 -5.17
C PHE A 118 -5.24 -14.44 -4.87
N TYR A 119 -4.79 -15.51 -4.24
CA TYR A 119 -5.67 -16.52 -3.66
C TYR A 119 -5.58 -16.42 -2.14
N THR A 120 -6.69 -16.73 -1.47
CA THR A 120 -6.79 -16.56 -0.01
C THR A 120 -5.97 -17.61 0.73
N MET A 121 -5.21 -17.16 1.71
CA MET A 121 -4.42 -18.01 2.60
C MET A 121 -4.77 -17.69 4.05
N LEU A 122 -4.51 -18.62 4.95
CA LEU A 122 -4.58 -18.34 6.37
C LEU A 122 -3.40 -17.47 6.76
N CYS A 123 -3.66 -16.50 7.63
CA CYS A 123 -2.64 -15.56 8.10
C CYS A 123 -2.69 -15.47 9.62
N GLY A 124 -1.52 -15.44 10.26
CA GLY A 124 -1.41 -15.14 11.68
C GLY A 124 -0.80 -13.76 11.85
N GLN A 125 -1.41 -12.95 12.71
CA GLN A 125 -0.87 -11.64 13.10
C GLN A 125 -0.87 -11.51 14.60
N MET A 126 0.09 -10.75 15.12
CA MET A 126 0.20 -10.47 16.54
C MET A 126 0.64 -9.02 16.71
N GLU A 127 -0.06 -8.28 17.54
CA GLU A 127 0.40 -6.98 17.96
C GLU A 127 1.39 -7.15 19.10
N THR A 128 2.62 -6.65 18.92
CA THR A 128 3.62 -6.68 19.98
C THR A 128 3.76 -5.33 20.66
N ARG A 129 3.10 -4.31 20.14
CA ARG A 129 3.00 -2.97 20.71
C ARG A 129 1.52 -2.58 20.79
N PRO A 130 0.84 -2.88 21.89
CA PRO A 130 -0.61 -2.65 21.98
C PRO A 130 -1.02 -1.17 21.92
N GLU A 131 -0.10 -0.26 22.12
CA GLU A 131 -0.37 1.19 22.06
C GLU A 131 -0.41 1.73 20.62
N CYS A 132 -0.15 0.93 19.62
CA CYS A 132 -0.14 1.34 18.21
C CYS A 132 -1.52 1.35 17.59
#